data_6dbe08a24d13d227fdb2acc181f85fb5
#
_entry.id   6dbe08a24d13d227fdb2acc181f85fb5
#
_cell.length_a   1.000
_cell.length_b   1.000
_cell.length_c   1.000
_cell.angle_alpha   90.00
_cell.angle_beta   90.00
_cell.angle_gamma   90.00
#
_symmetry.space_group_name_H-M   'P 1'
#
loop_
_entity.id
_entity.type
_entity.pdbx_description
1 polymer ?
#
loop_
_entity_poly.entity_id
_entity_poly.type
_entity_poly.pdbx_seq_one_letter_code
_entity_poly.pdbx_strand_id
1 'polypeptide(L)'
;AEDTMSNIYSEDDKCIKNKICNNNIADGAYCSIEDIKNACILNHFHLLIKRIMAEGGTEAALAVSKKIYEQNPDIIIISTEIGGGIVPMEKSERLWREAVGRSCCYIAAHSEKVIRMVCGIPTVIKETAR
;
A
#
# COMPACT_ATOMS: atom_id res chain seq x y z
N ALA A 1 1.11 -3.84 12.82
CA ALA A 1 1.47 -4.22 11.45
C ALA A 1 1.99 -5.66 11.36
N GLU A 2 2.81 -6.10 12.31
CA GLU A 2 3.34 -7.48 12.33
C GLU A 2 2.23 -8.51 12.47
N ASP A 3 1.26 -8.28 13.37
CA ASP A 3 0.12 -9.18 13.55
C ASP A 3 -0.76 -9.24 12.30
N THR A 4 -0.92 -8.12 11.61
CA THR A 4 -1.66 -8.04 10.35
C THR A 4 -0.97 -8.87 9.26
N MET A 5 0.35 -8.76 9.16
CA MET A 5 1.13 -9.50 8.17
C MET A 5 1.08 -11.02 8.41
N SER A 6 1.16 -11.47 9.65
CA SER A 6 1.12 -12.90 9.97
C SER A 6 -0.22 -13.54 9.61
N ASN A 7 -1.30 -12.75 9.55
CA ASN A 7 -2.63 -13.24 9.23
C ASN A 7 -2.94 -13.25 7.73
N ILE A 8 -2.10 -12.60 6.92
CA ILE A 8 -2.33 -12.45 5.47
C ILE A 8 -1.85 -13.68 4.68
N TYR A 9 -0.89 -14.44 5.20
CA TYR A 9 -0.20 -15.46 4.43
C TYR A 9 -0.65 -16.86 4.77
N SER A 10 -0.88 -17.65 3.72
CA SER A 10 -1.03 -19.10 3.86
C SER A 10 0.35 -19.75 4.01
N GLU A 11 0.35 -21.00 4.49
CA GLU A 11 1.60 -21.76 4.65
C GLU A 11 2.33 -21.99 3.32
N ASP A 12 1.63 -21.85 2.21
CA ASP A 12 2.18 -22.10 0.87
C ASP A 12 3.01 -20.93 0.34
N ASP A 13 2.94 -19.75 0.97
CA ASP A 13 3.64 -18.55 0.50
C ASP A 13 5.06 -18.43 1.08
N LYS A 14 5.87 -19.47 0.86
CA LYS A 14 7.26 -19.52 1.36
C LYS A 14 8.11 -18.35 0.87
N CYS A 15 7.88 -17.89 -0.35
CA CYS A 15 8.63 -16.78 -0.92
C CYS A 15 8.38 -15.48 -0.15
N ILE A 16 7.12 -15.23 0.22
CA ILE A 16 6.73 -14.06 0.99
C ILE A 16 7.28 -14.12 2.40
N LYS A 17 7.19 -15.29 3.06
CA LYS A 17 7.75 -15.49 4.39
C LYS A 17 9.26 -15.21 4.43
N ASN A 18 9.99 -15.66 3.43
CA ASN A 18 11.43 -15.40 3.33
C ASN A 18 11.73 -13.90 3.19
N LYS A 19 10.93 -13.18 2.42
CA LYS A 19 11.05 -11.73 2.25
C LYS A 19 10.83 -11.01 3.58
N ILE A 20 9.80 -11.39 4.34
CA ILE A 20 9.49 -10.81 5.65
C ILE A 20 10.62 -11.07 6.63
N CYS A 21 11.17 -12.27 6.64
CA CYS A 21 12.27 -12.64 7.54
C CYS A 21 13.56 -11.84 7.28
N ASN A 22 13.74 -11.32 6.07
CA ASN A 22 14.89 -10.49 5.73
C ASN A 22 14.76 -9.03 6.17
N ASN A 23 13.66 -8.69 6.84
CA ASN A 23 13.43 -7.38 7.46
C ASN A 23 13.53 -6.18 6.49
N ASN A 24 13.22 -6.40 5.22
CA ASN A 24 13.31 -5.37 4.19
C ASN A 24 11.96 -4.66 4.02
N ILE A 25 11.62 -3.85 5.03
CA ILE A 25 10.37 -3.12 5.10
C ILE A 25 10.65 -1.63 4.95
N ALA A 26 9.98 -0.99 4.00
CA ALA A 26 9.99 0.47 3.85
C ALA A 26 8.78 1.06 4.56
N ASP A 27 8.99 2.15 5.31
CA ASP A 27 7.91 2.88 5.95
C ASP A 27 7.57 4.12 5.12
N GLY A 28 6.35 4.20 4.61
CA GLY A 28 5.89 5.30 3.78
C GLY A 28 5.97 6.68 4.44
N ALA A 29 6.02 6.73 5.77
CA ALA A 29 6.18 7.99 6.51
C ALA A 29 7.57 8.60 6.34
N TYR A 30 8.61 7.79 6.04
CA TYR A 30 10.02 8.23 6.07
C TYR A 30 10.83 7.81 4.85
N CYS A 31 10.44 6.77 4.14
CA CYS A 31 11.27 6.15 3.11
C CYS A 31 11.43 7.01 1.85
N SER A 32 12.51 6.75 1.12
CA SER A 32 12.72 7.28 -0.23
C SER A 32 12.15 6.32 -1.28
N ILE A 33 12.07 6.78 -2.52
CA ILE A 33 11.68 5.92 -3.65
C ILE A 33 12.69 4.78 -3.87
N GLU A 34 13.97 5.04 -3.64
CA GLU A 34 15.01 4.00 -3.73
C GLU A 34 14.82 2.90 -2.69
N ASP A 35 14.41 3.27 -1.47
CA ASP A 35 14.10 2.29 -0.42
C ASP A 35 12.95 1.37 -0.85
N ILE A 36 11.93 1.92 -1.49
CA ILE A 36 10.77 1.16 -1.96
C ILE A 36 11.15 0.19 -3.07
N LYS A 37 12.03 0.61 -3.97
CA LYS A 37 12.49 -0.22 -5.09
C LYS A 37 13.08 -1.56 -4.62
N ASN A 38 13.76 -1.55 -3.48
CA ASN A 38 14.44 -2.71 -2.93
C ASN A 38 13.68 -3.37 -1.78
N ALA A 39 12.55 -2.81 -1.36
CA ALA A 39 11.78 -3.33 -0.24
C ALA A 39 10.92 -4.54 -0.63
N CYS A 40 10.65 -5.40 0.34
CA CYS A 40 9.69 -6.48 0.21
C CYS A 40 8.29 -6.04 0.60
N ILE A 41 8.21 -5.10 1.54
CA ILE A 41 6.96 -4.58 2.07
C ILE A 41 7.06 -3.06 2.14
N LEU A 42 6.01 -2.39 1.70
CA LEU A 42 5.79 -0.96 1.91
C LEU A 42 4.65 -0.79 2.89
N ASN A 43 4.96 -0.35 4.09
CA ASN A 43 3.97 -0.04 5.12
C ASN A 43 3.59 1.43 5.08
N HIS A 44 2.42 1.77 5.57
CA HIS A 44 1.90 3.15 5.62
C HIS A 44 1.88 3.85 4.24
N PHE A 45 1.37 3.15 3.25
CA PHE A 45 1.25 3.70 1.90
C PHE A 45 0.48 5.02 1.88
N HIS A 46 -0.56 5.16 2.68
CA HIS A 46 -1.36 6.38 2.79
C HIS A 46 -0.52 7.59 3.24
N LEU A 47 0.49 7.38 4.08
CA LEU A 47 1.39 8.44 4.52
C LEU A 47 2.41 8.82 3.43
N LEU A 48 2.87 7.85 2.65
CA LEU A 48 3.70 8.13 1.48
C LEU A 48 2.95 9.04 0.50
N ILE A 49 1.70 8.73 0.21
CA ILE A 49 0.86 9.54 -0.68
C ILE A 49 0.71 10.95 -0.14
N LYS A 50 0.52 11.11 1.16
CA LYS A 50 0.43 12.43 1.80
C LYS A 50 1.68 13.27 1.58
N ARG A 51 2.86 12.67 1.76
CA ARG A 51 4.15 13.34 1.54
C ARG A 51 4.34 13.77 0.09
N ILE A 52 4.01 12.89 -0.84
CA ILE A 52 4.16 13.17 -2.27
C ILE A 52 3.21 14.26 -2.73
N MET A 53 1.99 14.27 -2.23
CA MET A 53 1.01 15.31 -2.55
C MET A 53 1.45 16.70 -2.08
N ALA A 54 2.15 16.79 -0.97
CA ALA A 54 2.67 18.06 -0.47
C ALA A 54 3.64 18.72 -1.47
N GLU A 55 4.32 17.91 -2.29
CA GLU A 55 5.29 18.40 -3.28
C GLU A 55 4.71 18.51 -4.68
N GLY A 56 3.86 17.58 -5.11
CA GLY A 56 3.43 17.52 -6.52
C GLY A 56 1.95 17.26 -6.76
N GLY A 57 1.12 17.22 -5.73
CA GLY A 57 -0.32 17.04 -5.87
C GLY A 57 -0.76 15.62 -6.25
N THR A 58 -2.02 15.50 -6.63
CA THR A 58 -2.66 14.18 -6.92
C THR A 58 -2.00 13.45 -8.08
N GLU A 59 -1.59 14.17 -9.12
CA GLU A 59 -0.93 13.55 -10.28
C GLU A 59 0.41 12.92 -9.91
N ALA A 60 1.18 13.58 -9.04
CA ALA A 60 2.43 13.02 -8.54
C ALA A 60 2.21 11.75 -7.72
N ALA A 61 1.15 11.70 -6.93
CA ALA A 61 0.79 10.51 -6.16
C ALA A 61 0.47 9.33 -7.07
N LEU A 62 -0.31 9.54 -8.12
CA LEU A 62 -0.61 8.50 -9.10
C LEU A 62 0.62 8.04 -9.88
N ALA A 63 1.49 8.99 -10.25
CA ALA A 63 2.74 8.68 -10.96
C ALA A 63 3.66 7.80 -10.11
N VAL A 64 3.76 8.08 -8.81
CA VAL A 64 4.54 7.27 -7.88
C VAL A 64 3.96 5.87 -7.73
N SER A 65 2.64 5.74 -7.66
CA SER A 65 1.98 4.43 -7.58
C SER A 65 2.31 3.55 -8.79
N LYS A 66 2.28 4.13 -9.99
CA LYS A 66 2.68 3.44 -11.22
C LYS A 66 4.15 3.04 -11.19
N LYS A 67 5.01 3.94 -10.73
CA LYS A 67 6.44 3.70 -10.64
C LYS A 67 6.77 2.58 -9.67
N ILE A 68 6.10 2.52 -8.52
CA ILE A 68 6.26 1.44 -7.55
C ILE A 68 5.91 0.10 -8.19
N TYR A 69 4.79 0.01 -8.88
CA TYR A 69 4.38 -1.21 -9.55
C TYR A 69 5.37 -1.64 -10.64
N GLU A 70 5.85 -0.71 -11.45
CA GLU A 70 6.79 -1.00 -12.54
C GLU A 70 8.17 -1.46 -12.02
N GLN A 71 8.66 -0.84 -10.97
CA GLN A 71 9.99 -1.11 -10.43
C GLN A 71 10.04 -2.30 -9.47
N ASN A 72 8.92 -2.59 -8.80
CA ASN A 72 8.87 -3.65 -7.79
C ASN A 72 7.49 -4.31 -7.77
N PRO A 73 7.16 -5.08 -8.82
CA PRO A 73 5.81 -5.67 -8.96
C PRO A 73 5.46 -6.71 -7.91
N ASP A 74 6.45 -7.25 -7.20
CA ASP A 74 6.23 -8.25 -6.15
C ASP A 74 6.11 -7.66 -4.75
N ILE A 75 6.13 -6.34 -4.63
CA ILE A 75 6.05 -5.67 -3.34
C ILE A 75 4.68 -5.89 -2.69
N ILE A 76 4.69 -6.01 -1.37
CA ILE A 76 3.46 -6.05 -0.57
C ILE A 76 3.20 -4.65 -0.03
N ILE A 77 2.05 -4.08 -0.37
CA ILE A 77 1.68 -2.74 0.05
C ILE A 77 0.61 -2.81 1.14
N ILE A 78 0.88 -2.14 2.25
CA ILE A 78 -0.04 -2.05 3.37
C ILE A 78 -0.49 -0.59 3.50
N SER A 79 -1.80 -0.39 3.47
CA SER A 79 -2.39 0.94 3.57
C SER A 79 -3.58 0.93 4.53
N THR A 80 -3.76 2.03 5.22
CA THR A 80 -4.98 2.26 5.98
C THR A 80 -6.04 2.86 5.06
N GLU A 81 -7.27 2.37 5.17
CA GLU A 81 -8.40 2.94 4.46
C GLU A 81 -8.81 4.26 5.15
N ILE A 82 -8.69 5.37 4.43
CA ILE A 82 -9.01 6.69 4.97
C ILE A 82 -10.25 7.32 4.33
N GLY A 83 -10.92 6.59 3.45
CA GLY A 83 -12.09 7.08 2.70
C GLY A 83 -13.42 6.97 3.44
N GLY A 84 -13.45 6.35 4.62
CA GLY A 84 -14.67 6.17 5.40
C GLY A 84 -15.01 7.35 6.31
N GLY A 85 -16.26 7.50 6.66
CA GLY A 85 -16.72 8.48 7.62
C GLY A 85 -17.11 9.83 7.03
N ILE A 86 -17.06 10.87 7.86
CA ILE A 86 -17.49 12.23 7.51
C ILE A 86 -16.52 12.85 6.51
N VAL A 87 -17.05 13.55 5.50
CA VAL A 87 -16.22 14.29 4.54
C VAL A 87 -15.52 15.43 5.27
N PRO A 88 -14.16 15.51 5.18
CA PRO A 88 -13.41 16.56 5.85
C PRO A 88 -13.75 17.94 5.29
N MET A 89 -13.76 18.95 6.15
CA MET A 89 -14.00 20.33 5.73
C MET A 89 -12.79 20.91 4.99
N GLU A 90 -11.58 20.51 5.35
CA GLU A 90 -10.37 21.02 4.72
C GLU A 90 -10.16 20.41 3.34
N LYS A 91 -9.87 21.27 2.37
CA LYS A 91 -9.63 20.84 0.99
C LYS A 91 -8.44 19.91 0.86
N SER A 92 -7.36 20.16 1.61
CA SER A 92 -6.16 19.32 1.60
C SER A 92 -6.46 17.89 2.05
N GLU A 93 -7.28 17.73 3.08
CA GLU A 93 -7.70 16.42 3.57
C GLU A 93 -8.57 15.68 2.55
N ARG A 94 -9.49 16.38 1.88
CA ARG A 94 -10.32 15.79 0.83
C ARG A 94 -9.48 15.32 -0.35
N LEU A 95 -8.50 16.13 -0.77
CA LEU A 95 -7.61 15.79 -1.86
C LEU A 95 -6.73 14.58 -1.51
N TRP A 96 -6.26 14.51 -0.28
CA TRP A 96 -5.49 13.37 0.20
C TRP A 96 -6.31 12.08 0.18
N ARG A 97 -7.53 12.12 0.69
CA ARG A 97 -8.42 10.96 0.67
C ARG A 97 -8.70 10.49 -0.76
N GLU A 98 -8.94 11.42 -1.67
CA GLU A 98 -9.12 11.11 -3.08
C GLU A 98 -7.87 10.50 -3.70
N ALA A 99 -6.71 11.07 -3.44
CA ALA A 99 -5.44 10.56 -3.96
C ALA A 99 -5.12 9.17 -3.46
N VAL A 100 -5.31 8.92 -2.17
CA VAL A 100 -5.12 7.57 -1.59
C VAL A 100 -6.10 6.57 -2.22
N GLY A 101 -7.37 6.96 -2.35
CA GLY A 101 -8.38 6.11 -2.98
C GLY A 101 -8.03 5.74 -4.42
N ARG A 102 -7.63 6.71 -5.23
CA ARG A 102 -7.22 6.47 -6.63
C ARG A 102 -5.97 5.62 -6.72
N SER A 103 -4.98 5.90 -5.88
CA SER A 103 -3.74 5.13 -5.83
C SER A 103 -3.98 3.68 -5.41
N CYS A 104 -4.81 3.47 -4.40
CA CYS A 104 -5.20 2.13 -3.97
C CYS A 104 -5.97 1.39 -5.06
N CYS A 105 -6.85 2.07 -5.80
CA CYS A 105 -7.55 1.47 -6.93
C CYS A 105 -6.58 1.02 -8.03
N TYR A 106 -5.59 1.84 -8.34
CA TYR A 106 -4.58 1.47 -9.33
C TYR A 106 -3.78 0.24 -8.86
N ILE A 107 -3.29 0.26 -7.63
CA ILE A 107 -2.53 -0.85 -7.06
C ILE A 107 -3.38 -2.13 -7.03
N ALA A 108 -4.62 -2.03 -6.58
CA ALA A 108 -5.53 -3.19 -6.52
C ALA A 108 -5.82 -3.78 -7.89
N ALA A 109 -6.00 -2.93 -8.91
CA ALA A 109 -6.25 -3.39 -10.28
C ALA A 109 -5.08 -4.20 -10.84
N HIS A 110 -3.85 -3.87 -10.44
CA HIS A 110 -2.63 -4.54 -10.90
C HIS A 110 -2.13 -5.62 -9.95
N SER A 111 -2.75 -5.77 -8.78
CA SER A 111 -2.37 -6.75 -7.78
C SER A 111 -2.97 -8.12 -8.08
N GLU A 112 -2.24 -9.17 -7.77
CA GLU A 112 -2.75 -10.54 -7.86
C GLU A 112 -3.70 -10.84 -6.71
N LYS A 113 -3.46 -10.26 -5.55
CA LYS A 113 -4.25 -10.50 -4.34
C LYS A 113 -4.45 -9.21 -3.57
N VAL A 114 -5.69 -8.96 -3.20
CA VAL A 114 -6.08 -7.83 -2.36
C VAL A 114 -6.82 -8.34 -1.14
N ILE A 115 -6.36 -7.95 0.03
CA ILE A 115 -6.92 -8.39 1.31
C ILE A 115 -7.34 -7.18 2.11
N ARG A 116 -8.57 -7.22 2.64
CA ARG A 116 -9.06 -6.24 3.59
C ARG A 116 -8.97 -6.81 5.00
N MET A 117 -8.42 -6.01 5.91
CA MET A 117 -8.32 -6.38 7.32
C MET A 117 -9.30 -5.57 8.15
N VAL A 118 -10.15 -6.25 8.89
CA VAL A 118 -11.08 -5.62 9.83
C VAL A 118 -10.98 -6.35 11.16
N CYS A 119 -10.61 -5.63 12.22
CA CYS A 119 -10.44 -6.20 13.56
C CYS A 119 -9.53 -7.44 13.58
N GLY A 120 -8.45 -7.39 12.81
CA GLY A 120 -7.50 -8.51 12.72
C GLY A 120 -7.98 -9.69 11.88
N ILE A 121 -9.16 -9.60 11.26
CA ILE A 121 -9.73 -10.66 10.45
C ILE A 121 -9.52 -10.35 8.97
N PRO A 122 -8.79 -11.19 8.22
CA PRO A 122 -8.56 -10.98 6.80
C PRO A 122 -9.76 -11.42 5.96
N THR A 123 -10.06 -10.62 4.93
CA THR A 123 -11.03 -10.98 3.89
C THR A 123 -10.37 -10.79 2.53
N VAL A 124 -10.25 -11.86 1.78
CA VAL A 124 -9.70 -11.79 0.41
C VAL A 124 -10.79 -11.21 -0.49
N ILE A 125 -10.55 -10.02 -1.04
CA ILE A 125 -11.50 -9.35 -1.93
C ILE A 125 -11.12 -9.47 -3.39
N LYS A 126 -9.88 -9.84 -3.68
CA LYS A 126 -9.42 -10.16 -5.02
C LYS A 126 -8.35 -11.24 -4.95
N GLU A 127 -8.45 -12.24 -5.81
CA GLU A 127 -7.40 -13.24 -5.99
C GLU A 127 -7.42 -13.70 -7.44
N THR A 128 -6.32 -13.46 -8.14
CA THR A 128 -6.20 -13.83 -9.53
C THR A 128 -5.74 -15.28 -9.63
N ALA A 129 -6.51 -16.11 -10.34
CA ALA A 129 -6.11 -17.48 -10.61
C ALA A 129 -4.88 -17.52 -11.52
N ARG A 130 -3.91 -18.33 -11.16
CA ARG A 130 -2.72 -18.59 -11.97
C ARG A 130 -2.79 -19.95 -12.63
#